data_7e9b2a4a45f133b46966068420674d1f
#
_entry.id   7e9b2a4a45f133b46966068420674d1f
#
_cell.length_a   1.000
_cell.length_b   1.000
_cell.length_c   1.000
_cell.angle_alpha   90.00
_cell.angle_beta   90.00
_cell.angle_gamma   90.00
#
_symmetry.space_group_name_H-M   'P 1'
#
loop_
_entity.id
_entity.type
_entity.pdbx_description
1 polymer ?
#
loop_
_entity_poly.entity_id
_entity_poly.type
_entity_poly.pdbx_seq_one_letter_code
_entity_poly.pdbx_strand_id
1 'polypeptide(L)'
;MEMGFEGVFHKYQYKFWLLLILGHVLFITPSYSNEICAASGGFVCHEENPSQFYRCIGYKRKILMSCNTGLHFDPEFNVCNWPNSNDCSAQINRSKTTKLNDVGAATKPPTKSVVTTHGVPFKRSSLLSKILPTTTSKPSTHPQTTKIFELTGPCQPEYCKLPKCKCPGPEIPGSLPINAIPQIILLTFDDGINEHNIGYYRDLFGSNITNPNGCPIQATFFVSGDYTIYKDVKELYGQGHEIASHSKSHKFPHAYWLNSDYKTYSDEIVGMKNWLSEKADIPAKDIRGMRSPFLAMGKDAQFKMLKDNRFYYDSSMVTGSLSTTTEIPTWPFTLDYPVNKKYCLLKYCPENSYPGLWEVPLIRWYNDKGSACSMADSCIIPPNSSAVVNFLKDNFNRHYKRNKAPFGIFLHAPWLKNNLKPLKKFLEEVALKNDVWIVTVSQALQWIQNPVPLDKISKFRNWKCKLNN
;
A
#
# COMPACT_ATOMS: atom_id res chain seq x y z
N MET A 1 -64.91 -3.69 -19.90
CA MET A 1 -65.17 -3.54 -18.46
C MET A 1 -63.97 -2.80 -17.91
N GLU A 2 -63.91 -1.53 -18.03
CA GLU A 2 -64.34 -0.37 -17.24
C GLU A 2 -64.41 -0.62 -15.74
N MET A 3 -63.58 0.14 -15.06
CA MET A 3 -63.78 1.02 -13.89
C MET A 3 -62.41 1.25 -13.27
N GLY A 4 -61.79 2.36 -13.16
CA GLY A 4 -62.23 3.74 -12.89
C GLY A 4 -62.23 4.03 -11.38
N PHE A 5 -61.20 4.75 -10.86
CA PHE A 5 -61.41 5.74 -9.81
C PHE A 5 -60.23 6.72 -9.68
N GLU A 6 -60.60 7.96 -9.78
CA GLU A 6 -59.78 9.18 -9.61
C GLU A 6 -59.58 9.57 -8.16
N GLY A 7 -58.62 10.48 -7.97
CA GLY A 7 -58.64 11.57 -6.98
C GLY A 7 -57.65 11.39 -5.83
N VAL A 8 -56.84 12.34 -5.40
CA VAL A 8 -57.00 13.77 -5.18
C VAL A 8 -55.62 14.44 -5.07
N PHE A 9 -55.47 15.57 -5.76
CA PHE A 9 -54.36 16.51 -5.62
C PHE A 9 -54.42 17.26 -4.28
N HIS A 10 -53.29 17.45 -3.59
CA HIS A 10 -53.14 18.58 -2.69
C HIS A 10 -51.77 19.28 -2.90
N LYS A 11 -51.90 20.50 -3.40
CA LYS A 11 -50.87 21.54 -3.51
C LYS A 11 -50.46 22.01 -2.10
N TYR A 12 -49.17 22.18 -1.87
CA TYR A 12 -48.65 23.19 -0.95
C TYR A 12 -47.55 24.00 -1.61
N GLN A 13 -47.79 25.31 -1.75
CA GLN A 13 -46.89 26.37 -2.15
C GLN A 13 -45.95 26.71 -0.99
N TYR A 14 -44.68 26.88 -1.27
CA TYR A 14 -43.71 27.51 -0.37
C TYR A 14 -43.42 28.94 -0.85
N LYS A 15 -43.70 29.91 0.02
CA LYS A 15 -43.33 31.31 -0.10
C LYS A 15 -41.84 31.50 0.13
N PHE A 16 -41.19 32.17 -0.82
CA PHE A 16 -39.87 32.81 -0.65
C PHE A 16 -39.95 33.95 0.36
N TRP A 17 -39.03 33.95 1.33
CA TRP A 17 -38.60 35.14 2.04
C TRP A 17 -37.11 35.32 1.89
N LEU A 18 -36.72 36.40 1.20
CA LEU A 18 -35.37 36.95 1.11
C LEU A 18 -35.13 37.78 2.35
N LEU A 19 -34.03 37.51 3.07
CA LEU A 19 -33.46 38.48 4.00
C LEU A 19 -31.94 38.40 3.91
N LEU A 20 -31.35 39.44 3.35
CA LEU A 20 -29.94 39.80 3.41
C LEU A 20 -29.62 40.28 4.84
N ILE A 21 -28.63 39.65 5.50
CA ILE A 21 -27.88 40.29 6.59
C ILE A 21 -26.41 39.90 6.48
N LEU A 22 -25.60 40.93 6.51
CA LEU A 22 -24.14 41.07 6.49
C LEU A 22 -23.33 40.07 7.32
N GLY A 23 -22.29 39.62 6.69
CA GLY A 23 -20.94 39.28 7.13
C GLY A 23 -20.68 38.89 8.60
N HIS A 24 -20.47 37.59 8.81
CA HIS A 24 -19.45 37.05 9.71
C HIS A 24 -19.09 35.67 9.22
N VAL A 25 -17.88 35.50 8.69
CA VAL A 25 -17.28 34.20 8.42
C VAL A 25 -16.93 33.60 9.79
N LEU A 26 -17.84 32.80 10.31
CA LEU A 26 -17.55 31.89 11.42
C LEU A 26 -16.82 30.68 10.84
N PHE A 27 -15.55 30.56 11.15
CA PHE A 27 -14.82 29.31 11.08
C PHE A 27 -15.52 28.31 12.01
N ILE A 28 -16.40 27.48 11.48
CA ILE A 28 -16.94 26.33 12.19
C ILE A 28 -15.83 25.30 12.23
N THR A 29 -15.10 25.26 13.35
CA THR A 29 -14.37 24.08 13.74
C THR A 29 -15.39 22.97 13.94
N PRO A 30 -15.24 21.76 13.35
CA PRO A 30 -16.16 20.68 13.62
C PRO A 30 -16.01 20.28 15.09
N SER A 31 -16.99 20.63 15.90
CA SER A 31 -17.15 20.07 17.23
C SER A 31 -17.60 18.62 17.05
N TYR A 32 -16.72 17.68 17.36
CA TYR A 32 -17.02 16.26 17.42
C TYR A 32 -17.95 15.99 18.62
N SER A 33 -19.24 16.03 18.38
CA SER A 33 -20.26 15.52 19.29
C SER A 33 -20.61 14.09 18.91
N ASN A 34 -20.88 13.21 19.89
CA ASN A 34 -21.34 11.82 19.82
C ASN A 34 -22.03 11.47 18.49
N GLU A 35 -21.28 11.08 17.46
CA GLU A 35 -21.83 10.89 16.13
C GLU A 35 -22.65 9.60 16.06
N ILE A 36 -23.94 9.81 16.04
CA ILE A 36 -24.93 8.82 15.65
C ILE A 36 -24.75 8.55 14.15
N CYS A 37 -24.70 7.28 13.74
CA CYS A 37 -24.67 6.91 12.32
C CYS A 37 -25.70 7.70 11.51
N ALA A 38 -25.24 8.65 10.69
CA ALA A 38 -26.09 9.49 9.86
C ALA A 38 -26.48 8.79 8.55
N ALA A 39 -25.65 7.86 8.04
CA ALA A 39 -25.86 7.10 6.83
C ALA A 39 -25.26 5.70 6.92
N SER A 40 -25.59 4.81 5.97
CA SER A 40 -24.92 3.51 5.83
C SER A 40 -23.50 3.66 5.26
N GLY A 41 -22.55 2.81 5.71
CA GLY A 41 -21.20 2.72 5.16
C GLY A 41 -20.11 3.47 5.93
N GLY A 42 -20.43 4.33 6.90
CA GLY A 42 -19.47 4.98 7.79
C GLY A 42 -19.06 4.09 8.98
N PHE A 43 -18.00 4.53 9.69
CA PHE A 43 -17.54 3.89 10.92
C PHE A 43 -17.48 4.91 12.04
N VAL A 44 -17.70 4.46 13.27
CA VAL A 44 -17.70 5.29 14.49
C VAL A 44 -16.93 4.56 15.59
N CYS A 45 -16.09 5.27 16.32
CA CYS A 45 -15.36 4.69 17.45
C CYS A 45 -16.29 4.15 18.54
N HIS A 46 -15.88 3.07 19.20
CA HIS A 46 -16.51 2.64 20.45
C HIS A 46 -16.19 3.65 21.56
N GLU A 47 -17.13 3.88 22.43
CA GLU A 47 -17.07 4.97 23.42
C GLU A 47 -15.96 4.77 24.49
N GLU A 48 -15.57 3.52 24.76
CA GLU A 48 -14.65 3.18 25.85
C GLU A 48 -13.48 2.28 25.43
N ASN A 49 -13.60 1.57 24.30
CA ASN A 49 -12.59 0.61 23.87
C ASN A 49 -12.04 0.96 22.50
N PRO A 50 -10.79 1.43 22.38
CA PRO A 50 -10.20 1.83 21.10
C PRO A 50 -9.99 0.68 20.13
N SER A 51 -9.97 -0.57 20.60
CA SER A 51 -9.93 -1.77 19.75
C SER A 51 -11.30 -2.17 19.22
N GLN A 52 -12.36 -1.45 19.57
CA GLN A 52 -13.71 -1.66 19.08
C GLN A 52 -14.25 -0.44 18.35
N PHE A 53 -15.10 -0.69 17.37
CA PHE A 53 -15.73 0.35 16.58
C PHE A 53 -17.07 -0.13 16.02
N TYR A 54 -17.89 0.80 15.57
CA TYR A 54 -19.18 0.46 14.98
C TYR A 54 -19.15 0.76 13.49
N ARG A 55 -19.68 -0.18 12.70
CA ARG A 55 -20.03 0.06 11.30
C ARG A 55 -21.48 0.50 11.21
N CYS A 56 -21.71 1.62 10.56
CA CYS A 56 -23.04 2.15 10.29
C CYS A 56 -23.72 1.37 9.15
N ILE A 57 -24.90 0.78 9.42
CA ILE A 57 -25.70 0.04 8.43
C ILE A 57 -27.02 0.74 8.10
N GLY A 58 -27.17 2.00 8.52
CA GLY A 58 -28.31 2.86 8.29
C GLY A 58 -28.42 3.93 9.37
N TYR A 59 -29.41 4.82 9.23
CA TYR A 59 -29.64 5.87 10.22
C TYR A 59 -29.86 5.28 11.63
N LYS A 60 -29.00 5.68 12.57
CA LYS A 60 -28.97 5.19 13.96
C LYS A 60 -28.78 3.67 14.13
N ARG A 61 -28.46 2.93 13.08
CA ARG A 61 -28.21 1.48 13.15
C ARG A 61 -26.72 1.19 12.97
N LYS A 62 -26.12 0.52 13.95
CA LYS A 62 -24.69 0.21 13.96
C LYS A 62 -24.45 -1.25 14.37
N ILE A 63 -23.40 -1.86 13.82
CA ILE A 63 -22.92 -3.19 14.20
C ILE A 63 -21.57 -3.01 14.89
N LEU A 64 -21.41 -3.61 16.07
CA LEU A 64 -20.14 -3.62 16.80
C LEU A 64 -19.15 -4.53 16.09
N MET A 65 -17.93 -4.03 15.93
CA MET A 65 -16.80 -4.72 15.33
C MET A 65 -15.57 -4.57 16.22
N SER A 66 -14.60 -5.46 16.11
CA SER A 66 -13.39 -5.43 16.92
C SER A 66 -12.15 -5.58 16.04
N CYS A 67 -11.12 -4.83 16.35
CA CYS A 67 -9.79 -5.03 15.83
C CYS A 67 -9.15 -6.30 16.44
N ASN A 68 -8.17 -6.85 15.77
CA ASN A 68 -7.33 -7.91 16.32
C ASN A 68 -6.58 -7.42 17.58
N THR A 69 -6.18 -8.37 18.43
CA THR A 69 -5.49 -8.07 19.68
C THR A 69 -4.30 -7.15 19.46
N GLY A 70 -4.27 -6.05 20.20
CA GLY A 70 -3.19 -5.04 20.15
C GLY A 70 -3.38 -3.94 19.10
N LEU A 71 -4.41 -4.03 18.26
CA LEU A 71 -4.73 -2.98 17.29
C LEU A 71 -5.89 -2.11 17.78
N HIS A 72 -5.85 -0.82 17.43
CA HIS A 72 -6.92 0.14 17.62
C HIS A 72 -7.55 0.52 16.29
N PHE A 73 -8.82 0.93 16.30
CA PHE A 73 -9.47 1.42 15.09
C PHE A 73 -9.03 2.87 14.81
N ASP A 74 -8.58 3.09 13.59
CA ASP A 74 -8.21 4.40 13.05
C ASP A 74 -9.36 4.91 12.18
N PRO A 75 -10.15 5.90 12.65
CA PRO A 75 -11.32 6.39 11.93
C PRO A 75 -10.97 7.26 10.73
N GLU A 76 -9.76 7.79 10.62
CA GLU A 76 -9.31 8.58 9.46
C GLU A 76 -9.13 7.68 8.24
N PHE A 77 -8.60 6.46 8.47
CA PHE A 77 -8.33 5.50 7.40
C PHE A 77 -9.34 4.35 7.33
N ASN A 78 -10.25 4.26 8.30
CA ASN A 78 -11.23 3.18 8.44
C ASN A 78 -10.58 1.78 8.49
N VAL A 79 -9.49 1.66 9.24
CA VAL A 79 -8.73 0.41 9.41
C VAL A 79 -8.38 0.16 10.86
N CYS A 80 -8.12 -1.11 11.21
CA CYS A 80 -7.48 -1.46 12.47
C CYS A 80 -5.96 -1.29 12.32
N ASN A 81 -5.34 -0.53 13.23
CA ASN A 81 -3.93 -0.19 13.19
C ASN A 81 -3.32 -0.27 14.59
N TRP A 82 -1.99 -0.25 14.67
CA TRP A 82 -1.31 -0.08 15.95
C TRP A 82 -1.76 1.19 16.67
N PRO A 83 -1.80 1.20 18.01
CA PRO A 83 -2.20 2.36 18.79
C PRO A 83 -1.47 3.62 18.36
N ASN A 84 -2.21 4.68 18.09
CA ASN A 84 -1.68 5.92 17.54
C ASN A 84 -2.47 7.14 18.01
N SER A 85 -1.97 8.39 17.74
CA SER A 85 -2.59 9.62 18.19
C SER A 85 -3.93 9.97 17.51
N ASN A 86 -4.27 9.29 16.41
CA ASN A 86 -5.47 9.54 15.61
C ASN A 86 -6.49 8.39 15.72
N ASP A 87 -6.14 7.32 16.43
CA ASP A 87 -7.05 6.22 16.68
C ASP A 87 -8.19 6.58 17.66
N CYS A 88 -9.08 5.63 17.88
CA CYS A 88 -10.20 5.83 18.79
C CYS A 88 -9.79 6.15 20.23
N SER A 89 -8.57 5.82 20.69
CA SER A 89 -8.08 6.17 22.02
C SER A 89 -7.90 7.69 22.20
N ALA A 90 -7.49 8.38 21.15
CA ALA A 90 -7.37 9.83 21.15
C ALA A 90 -8.72 10.52 21.29
N GLN A 91 -9.77 9.98 20.68
CA GLN A 91 -11.14 10.49 20.82
C GLN A 91 -11.71 10.21 22.22
N ILE A 92 -11.49 9.00 22.76
CA ILE A 92 -11.92 8.62 24.13
C ILE A 92 -11.28 9.54 25.17
N ASN A 93 -9.98 9.82 25.04
CA ASN A 93 -9.25 10.68 25.96
C ASN A 93 -9.73 12.14 25.89
N ARG A 94 -10.02 12.66 24.70
CA ARG A 94 -10.59 14.02 24.53
C ARG A 94 -11.98 14.14 25.19
N SER A 95 -12.85 13.13 25.03
CA SER A 95 -14.16 13.13 25.66
C SER A 95 -14.11 13.04 27.19
N LYS A 96 -13.11 12.36 27.76
CA LYS A 96 -12.89 12.31 29.21
C LYS A 96 -12.39 13.66 29.76
N THR A 97 -11.51 14.34 29.02
CA THR A 97 -10.96 15.66 29.42
C THR A 97 -12.04 16.75 29.38
N THR A 98 -12.95 16.68 28.38
CA THR A 98 -14.07 17.65 28.30
C THR A 98 -15.06 17.46 29.42
N LYS A 99 -15.33 16.22 29.86
CA LYS A 99 -16.20 15.96 31.01
C LYS A 99 -15.61 16.37 32.36
N LEU A 100 -14.27 16.51 32.47
CA LEU A 100 -13.59 17.00 33.68
C LEU A 100 -13.52 18.53 33.72
N ASN A 101 -13.62 19.23 32.60
CA ASN A 101 -13.52 20.70 32.53
C ASN A 101 -14.86 21.44 32.67
N ASP A 102 -15.98 20.72 32.69
CA ASP A 102 -17.31 21.29 32.91
C ASP A 102 -17.63 21.51 34.43
N VAL A 103 -16.67 21.22 35.32
CA VAL A 103 -16.79 21.47 36.76
C VAL A 103 -15.63 22.37 37.20
N GLY A 104 -15.73 23.66 36.91
CA GLY A 104 -14.82 24.61 37.56
C GLY A 104 -14.38 25.84 36.75
N ALA A 105 -15.02 26.98 37.09
CA ALA A 105 -14.47 28.32 37.19
C ALA A 105 -14.15 29.14 35.94
N ALA A 106 -14.92 30.20 35.82
CA ALA A 106 -14.62 31.42 35.10
C ALA A 106 -13.41 32.15 35.67
N THR A 107 -12.42 32.52 34.85
CA THR A 107 -11.54 33.68 35.05
C THR A 107 -10.92 34.17 33.74
N LYS A 108 -10.72 35.48 33.71
CA LYS A 108 -10.38 36.45 32.65
C LYS A 108 -9.21 36.12 31.71
N PRO A 109 -9.18 36.79 30.53
CA PRO A 109 -8.13 36.58 29.50
C PRO A 109 -6.85 37.40 29.80
N PRO A 110 -5.69 36.94 29.35
CA PRO A 110 -4.46 37.73 29.36
C PRO A 110 -4.23 38.45 28.03
N THR A 111 -3.63 39.60 28.17
CA THR A 111 -3.20 40.64 27.23
C THR A 111 -2.24 40.18 26.14
N LYS A 112 -2.37 40.81 24.96
CA LYS A 112 -1.48 40.76 23.81
C LYS A 112 -0.09 41.32 24.10
N SER A 113 0.96 40.64 23.68
CA SER A 113 2.28 41.21 23.45
C SER A 113 2.64 41.19 21.96
N VAL A 114 2.99 42.37 21.46
CA VAL A 114 3.45 42.65 20.09
C VAL A 114 4.94 42.39 20.05
N VAL A 115 5.39 41.62 19.08
CA VAL A 115 6.82 41.49 18.73
C VAL A 115 7.03 42.04 17.31
N THR A 116 7.83 43.10 17.26
CA THR A 116 8.30 43.81 16.08
C THR A 116 9.41 43.03 15.34
N THR A 117 9.27 42.91 14.05
CA THR A 117 10.29 42.36 13.16
C THR A 117 11.21 43.47 12.64
N HIS A 118 12.52 43.32 12.83
CA HIS A 118 13.53 44.07 12.10
C HIS A 118 14.03 43.32 10.88
N GLY A 119 13.86 43.92 9.72
CA GLY A 119 14.41 43.42 8.46
C GLY A 119 15.83 43.95 8.24
N VAL A 120 16.67 43.13 7.60
CA VAL A 120 17.98 43.54 7.09
C VAL A 120 18.05 43.14 5.60
N PRO A 121 18.45 44.05 4.71
CA PRO A 121 18.47 43.80 3.26
C PRO A 121 19.80 43.19 2.82
N PHE A 122 19.72 42.16 1.94
CA PHE A 122 20.90 41.61 1.28
C PHE A 122 21.09 42.23 -0.08
N LYS A 123 22.30 42.75 -0.31
CA LYS A 123 22.76 43.39 -1.54
C LYS A 123 23.11 42.36 -2.61
N ARG A 124 22.66 42.67 -3.81
CA ARG A 124 23.02 42.05 -5.10
C ARG A 124 24.42 42.54 -5.52
N SER A 125 25.32 41.63 -5.86
CA SER A 125 26.57 41.97 -6.57
C SER A 125 26.58 41.20 -7.89
N SER A 126 26.63 41.98 -8.95
CA SER A 126 26.88 41.60 -10.34
C SER A 126 28.41 41.66 -10.62
N LEU A 127 28.92 40.67 -11.32
CA LEU A 127 30.18 40.82 -12.05
C LEU A 127 30.08 40.18 -13.42
N LEU A 128 30.28 41.04 -14.39
CA LEU A 128 30.26 40.84 -15.85
C LEU A 128 31.66 40.49 -16.38
N SER A 129 31.69 39.70 -17.42
CA SER A 129 32.57 39.72 -18.60
C SER A 129 34.01 39.24 -18.55
N LYS A 130 34.41 38.37 -19.45
CA LYS A 130 35.15 38.75 -20.67
C LYS A 130 35.25 37.62 -21.70
N ILE A 131 35.04 38.03 -22.94
CA ILE A 131 35.04 37.31 -24.21
C ILE A 131 36.46 37.30 -24.81
N LEU A 132 36.89 36.28 -25.55
CA LEU A 132 37.28 36.23 -26.96
C LEU A 132 38.30 35.10 -27.28
N PRO A 133 38.64 34.79 -28.54
CA PRO A 133 37.93 33.84 -29.40
C PRO A 133 38.84 32.81 -30.14
N THR A 134 38.19 31.98 -30.99
CA THR A 134 38.64 31.32 -32.24
C THR A 134 39.67 30.19 -32.20
N THR A 135 39.31 29.04 -32.78
CA THR A 135 39.52 28.73 -34.20
C THR A 135 38.81 27.40 -34.59
N THR A 136 38.41 27.40 -35.82
CA THR A 136 37.72 26.44 -36.67
C THR A 136 38.36 25.06 -36.78
N SER A 137 37.54 23.99 -36.77
CA SER A 137 37.54 22.91 -37.76
C SER A 137 36.27 22.07 -37.65
N LYS A 138 35.57 21.92 -38.77
CA LYS A 138 34.41 21.09 -39.00
C LYS A 138 34.85 19.65 -39.26
N PRO A 139 34.15 18.66 -38.72
CA PRO A 139 33.57 17.63 -39.59
C PRO A 139 32.06 17.44 -39.35
N SER A 140 31.38 17.31 -40.47
CA SER A 140 29.99 16.95 -40.64
C SER A 140 29.73 15.55 -40.05
N THR A 141 28.87 15.49 -39.02
CA THR A 141 28.10 14.29 -38.71
C THR A 141 26.73 14.74 -38.27
N HIS A 142 25.71 14.23 -38.96
CA HIS A 142 24.32 14.43 -38.61
C HIS A 142 24.08 14.16 -37.11
N PRO A 143 23.49 15.07 -36.35
CA PRO A 143 22.92 14.71 -35.06
C PRO A 143 21.63 13.95 -35.34
N GLN A 144 21.62 12.66 -35.11
CA GLN A 144 20.36 11.98 -34.78
C GLN A 144 19.84 12.65 -33.50
N THR A 145 18.94 13.59 -33.67
CA THR A 145 18.05 14.09 -32.60
C THR A 145 17.26 12.90 -32.14
N THR A 146 17.73 12.20 -31.10
CA THR A 146 16.88 11.40 -30.23
C THR A 146 15.85 12.39 -29.68
N LYS A 147 14.67 12.40 -30.29
CA LYS A 147 13.50 13.01 -29.68
C LYS A 147 13.36 12.35 -28.30
N ILE A 148 13.70 13.07 -27.25
CA ILE A 148 13.28 12.75 -25.89
C ILE A 148 11.76 12.91 -25.96
N PHE A 149 11.07 11.78 -26.16
CA PHE A 149 9.63 11.71 -25.97
C PHE A 149 9.42 11.99 -24.48
N GLU A 150 8.96 13.17 -24.13
CA GLU A 150 8.35 13.40 -22.83
C GLU A 150 7.17 12.44 -22.74
N LEU A 151 7.29 11.40 -21.91
CA LEU A 151 6.25 10.41 -21.65
C LEU A 151 5.16 11.06 -20.76
N THR A 152 4.49 12.06 -21.32
CA THR A 152 3.35 12.74 -20.70
C THR A 152 2.06 12.07 -21.15
N GLY A 153 1.12 11.87 -20.22
CA GLY A 153 -0.18 11.26 -20.51
C GLY A 153 -0.27 9.75 -20.17
N PRO A 154 -1.38 9.10 -20.58
CA PRO A 154 -1.63 7.70 -20.26
C PRO A 154 -0.64 6.76 -20.94
N CYS A 155 -0.39 5.61 -20.33
CA CYS A 155 0.51 4.61 -20.90
C CYS A 155 0.03 4.15 -22.28
N GLN A 156 0.98 4.08 -23.22
CA GLN A 156 0.75 3.72 -24.62
C GLN A 156 1.34 2.32 -24.88
N PRO A 157 0.50 1.27 -24.96
CA PRO A 157 0.97 -0.11 -25.08
C PRO A 157 1.84 -0.39 -26.31
N GLU A 158 1.71 0.38 -27.38
CA GLU A 158 2.51 0.28 -28.59
C GLU A 158 3.99 0.65 -28.38
N TYR A 159 4.27 1.57 -27.43
CA TYR A 159 5.62 2.00 -27.09
C TYR A 159 6.15 1.40 -25.79
N CYS A 160 5.25 0.91 -24.92
CA CYS A 160 5.57 0.29 -23.63
C CYS A 160 5.65 -1.23 -23.77
N LYS A 161 6.86 -1.77 -23.97
CA LYS A 161 7.10 -3.17 -24.24
C LYS A 161 8.03 -3.83 -23.23
N LEU A 162 7.71 -5.04 -22.83
CA LEU A 162 8.62 -5.91 -22.08
C LEU A 162 9.94 -6.11 -22.84
N PRO A 163 11.05 -6.31 -22.13
CA PRO A 163 11.21 -6.39 -20.68
C PRO A 163 11.31 -5.04 -19.94
N LYS A 164 11.32 -3.92 -20.67
CA LYS A 164 11.66 -2.59 -20.10
C LYS A 164 10.46 -1.86 -19.52
N CYS A 165 9.31 -2.02 -20.16
CA CYS A 165 8.09 -1.28 -19.82
C CYS A 165 6.86 -2.20 -19.88
N LYS A 166 5.93 -2.04 -18.95
CA LYS A 166 4.61 -2.67 -18.94
C LYS A 166 3.56 -1.68 -18.44
N CYS A 167 2.56 -1.41 -19.26
CA CYS A 167 1.42 -0.60 -18.85
C CYS A 167 0.62 -1.26 -17.71
N PRO A 168 0.03 -0.46 -16.79
CA PRO A 168 -0.92 -0.97 -15.82
C PRO A 168 -2.17 -1.53 -16.50
N GLY A 169 -2.65 -2.68 -16.06
CA GLY A 169 -3.84 -3.31 -16.62
C GLY A 169 -3.93 -4.81 -16.35
N PRO A 170 -5.02 -5.44 -16.83
CA PRO A 170 -5.26 -6.87 -16.68
C PRO A 170 -4.53 -7.72 -17.72
N GLU A 171 -3.85 -7.12 -18.69
CA GLU A 171 -3.24 -7.82 -19.83
C GLU A 171 -2.10 -8.73 -19.40
N ILE A 172 -2.17 -9.99 -19.83
CA ILE A 172 -1.18 -11.02 -19.51
C ILE A 172 0.17 -10.67 -20.14
N PRO A 173 1.28 -10.71 -19.38
CA PRO A 173 2.62 -10.46 -19.90
C PRO A 173 2.97 -11.35 -21.08
N GLY A 174 3.53 -10.76 -22.16
CA GLY A 174 3.93 -11.49 -23.35
C GLY A 174 2.78 -12.03 -24.18
N SER A 175 1.54 -11.62 -23.88
CA SER A 175 0.33 -12.09 -24.59
C SER A 175 0.20 -13.62 -24.64
N LEU A 176 0.73 -14.31 -23.62
CA LEU A 176 0.61 -15.77 -23.51
C LEU A 176 -0.85 -16.18 -23.20
N PRO A 177 -1.29 -17.34 -23.68
CA PRO A 177 -2.60 -17.89 -23.31
C PRO A 177 -2.66 -18.18 -21.81
N ILE A 178 -3.82 -17.96 -21.19
CA ILE A 178 -4.01 -18.09 -19.73
C ILE A 178 -3.68 -19.51 -19.22
N ASN A 179 -3.90 -20.53 -19.99
CA ASN A 179 -3.58 -21.91 -19.65
C ASN A 179 -2.08 -22.25 -19.77
N ALA A 180 -1.30 -21.37 -20.40
CA ALA A 180 0.14 -21.51 -20.56
C ALA A 180 0.96 -20.70 -19.56
N ILE A 181 0.33 -20.00 -18.62
CA ILE A 181 1.04 -19.19 -17.62
C ILE A 181 0.86 -19.72 -16.19
N PRO A 182 1.86 -19.52 -15.31
CA PRO A 182 1.71 -19.87 -13.91
C PRO A 182 0.73 -18.92 -13.18
N GLN A 183 0.07 -19.43 -12.16
CA GLN A 183 -0.48 -18.59 -11.11
C GLN A 183 0.62 -18.34 -10.07
N ILE A 184 1.07 -17.11 -9.99
CA ILE A 184 2.06 -16.70 -9.00
C ILE A 184 1.35 -16.32 -7.70
N ILE A 185 1.88 -16.78 -6.56
CA ILE A 185 1.53 -16.31 -5.23
C ILE A 185 2.71 -15.53 -4.66
N LEU A 186 2.45 -14.32 -4.20
CA LEU A 186 3.40 -13.46 -3.48
C LEU A 186 3.05 -13.49 -1.99
N LEU A 187 3.78 -14.27 -1.21
CA LEU A 187 3.65 -14.25 0.24
C LEU A 187 4.60 -13.21 0.80
N THR A 188 4.06 -12.18 1.48
CA THR A 188 4.91 -11.10 2.01
C THR A 188 4.56 -10.76 3.46
N PHE A 189 5.59 -10.36 4.20
CA PHE A 189 5.48 -9.95 5.59
C PHE A 189 6.12 -8.59 5.79
N ASP A 190 5.45 -7.73 6.54
CA ASP A 190 5.93 -6.40 6.87
C ASP A 190 6.43 -6.37 8.33
N ASP A 191 7.22 -5.34 8.66
CA ASP A 191 7.74 -4.97 9.97
C ASP A 191 9.03 -5.67 10.43
N GLY A 192 9.37 -5.45 11.71
CA GLY A 192 10.57 -5.96 12.35
C GLY A 192 10.54 -7.47 12.56
N ILE A 193 11.67 -8.11 12.36
CA ILE A 193 11.86 -9.54 12.62
C ILE A 193 12.59 -9.70 13.96
N ASN A 194 11.96 -10.43 14.91
CA ASN A 194 12.45 -10.56 16.27
C ASN A 194 12.00 -11.87 16.94
N GLU A 195 12.34 -12.06 18.21
CA GLU A 195 12.02 -13.26 18.98
C GLU A 195 10.51 -13.57 19.08
N HIS A 196 9.65 -12.56 18.94
CA HIS A 196 8.19 -12.76 19.05
C HIS A 196 7.59 -13.33 17.76
N ASN A 197 8.27 -13.19 16.62
CA ASN A 197 7.70 -13.59 15.34
C ASN A 197 8.54 -14.57 14.51
N ILE A 198 9.85 -14.67 14.73
CA ILE A 198 10.73 -15.58 13.96
C ILE A 198 10.29 -17.04 14.07
N GLY A 199 9.69 -17.44 15.20
CA GLY A 199 9.15 -18.80 15.40
C GLY A 199 8.03 -19.15 14.41
N TYR A 200 7.16 -18.19 14.07
CA TYR A 200 6.12 -18.41 13.07
C TYR A 200 6.70 -18.63 11.67
N TYR A 201 7.72 -17.89 11.32
CA TYR A 201 8.38 -18.02 10.01
C TYR A 201 9.13 -19.36 9.90
N ARG A 202 9.86 -19.77 10.95
CA ARG A 202 10.52 -21.08 10.99
C ARG A 202 9.52 -22.22 10.88
N ASP A 203 8.34 -22.15 11.55
CA ASP A 203 7.28 -23.15 11.41
C ASP A 203 6.66 -23.15 10.02
N LEU A 204 6.40 -21.98 9.42
CA LEU A 204 5.80 -21.86 8.10
C LEU A 204 6.71 -22.43 7.02
N PHE A 205 7.98 -22.03 6.99
CA PHE A 205 8.96 -22.41 5.95
C PHE A 205 9.70 -23.70 6.25
N GLY A 206 9.68 -24.20 7.48
CA GLY A 206 10.11 -25.53 7.85
C GLY A 206 9.12 -26.64 7.43
N SER A 207 7.96 -26.28 6.93
CA SER A 207 7.01 -27.22 6.32
C SER A 207 7.54 -27.66 4.95
N ASN A 208 7.24 -28.91 4.55
CA ASN A 208 7.67 -29.48 3.28
C ASN A 208 6.84 -28.99 2.06
N ILE A 209 6.38 -27.73 2.09
CA ILE A 209 5.64 -27.12 0.99
C ILE A 209 6.64 -26.71 -0.09
N THR A 210 6.50 -27.26 -1.29
CA THR A 210 7.39 -26.98 -2.42
C THR A 210 6.65 -26.48 -3.64
N ASN A 211 7.38 -25.74 -4.48
CA ASN A 211 6.95 -25.39 -5.82
C ASN A 211 7.01 -26.63 -6.74
N PRO A 212 6.37 -26.61 -7.94
CA PRO A 212 6.35 -27.75 -8.86
C PRO A 212 7.72 -28.28 -9.30
N ASN A 213 8.78 -27.49 -9.13
CA ASN A 213 10.17 -27.93 -9.41
C ASN A 213 10.88 -28.55 -8.18
N GLY A 214 10.16 -28.78 -7.09
CA GLY A 214 10.70 -29.32 -5.84
C GLY A 214 11.43 -28.31 -4.95
N CYS A 215 11.57 -27.04 -5.37
CA CYS A 215 12.16 -26.00 -4.55
C CYS A 215 11.22 -25.60 -3.41
N PRO A 216 11.72 -25.32 -2.20
CA PRO A 216 10.91 -24.75 -1.13
C PRO A 216 10.22 -23.46 -1.57
N ILE A 217 9.04 -23.21 -1.02
CA ILE A 217 8.34 -21.92 -1.22
C ILE A 217 9.16 -20.79 -0.61
N GLN A 218 9.06 -19.60 -1.22
CA GLN A 218 9.80 -18.42 -0.78
C GLN A 218 8.85 -17.24 -0.57
N ALA A 219 9.24 -16.34 0.32
CA ALA A 219 8.50 -15.12 0.65
C ALA A 219 9.38 -13.87 0.49
N THR A 220 8.76 -12.71 0.50
CA THR A 220 9.44 -11.42 0.58
C THR A 220 9.13 -10.78 1.93
N PHE A 221 10.17 -10.35 2.65
CA PHE A 221 10.07 -9.65 3.92
C PHE A 221 10.41 -8.18 3.70
N PHE A 222 9.45 -7.29 3.92
CA PHE A 222 9.64 -5.85 3.96
C PHE A 222 10.01 -5.48 5.40
N VAL A 223 11.31 -5.36 5.68
CA VAL A 223 11.83 -5.29 7.05
C VAL A 223 11.99 -3.84 7.48
N SER A 224 11.40 -3.48 8.64
CA SER A 224 11.67 -2.23 9.36
C SER A 224 12.84 -2.38 10.34
N GLY A 225 13.51 -1.24 10.64
CA GLY A 225 14.76 -1.28 11.41
C GLY A 225 14.57 -1.44 12.91
N ASP A 226 13.55 -0.76 13.47
CA ASP A 226 13.28 -0.78 14.90
C ASP A 226 12.82 -2.17 15.34
N TYR A 227 13.36 -2.62 16.50
CA TYR A 227 13.09 -3.95 17.10
C TYR A 227 13.47 -5.16 16.23
N THR A 228 14.29 -4.98 15.18
CA THR A 228 14.74 -6.06 14.30
C THR A 228 16.02 -6.70 14.80
N ILE A 229 16.02 -8.05 14.88
CA ILE A 229 17.19 -8.88 15.14
C ILE A 229 17.80 -9.29 13.80
N TYR A 230 18.84 -8.59 13.37
CA TYR A 230 19.46 -8.76 12.05
C TYR A 230 20.03 -10.16 11.79
N LYS A 231 20.37 -10.92 12.84
CA LYS A 231 20.76 -12.33 12.71
C LYS A 231 19.62 -13.18 12.15
N ASP A 232 18.39 -12.95 12.61
CA ASP A 232 17.21 -13.67 12.12
C ASP A 232 16.85 -13.24 10.68
N VAL A 233 17.07 -11.97 10.32
CA VAL A 233 16.96 -11.50 8.93
C VAL A 233 17.97 -12.22 8.03
N LYS A 234 19.23 -12.35 8.46
CA LYS A 234 20.28 -13.09 7.74
C LYS A 234 19.90 -14.57 7.54
N GLU A 235 19.30 -15.20 8.56
CA GLU A 235 18.81 -16.57 8.48
C GLU A 235 17.77 -16.72 7.36
N LEU A 236 16.73 -15.86 7.34
CA LEU A 236 15.68 -15.87 6.31
C LEU A 236 16.24 -15.61 4.92
N TYR A 237 17.18 -14.65 4.78
CA TYR A 237 17.86 -14.41 3.51
C TYR A 237 18.66 -15.65 3.04
N GLY A 238 19.37 -16.32 3.97
CA GLY A 238 20.13 -17.55 3.70
C GLY A 238 19.23 -18.71 3.22
N GLN A 239 17.98 -18.77 3.67
CA GLN A 239 16.97 -19.72 3.20
C GLN A 239 16.40 -19.37 1.81
N GLY A 240 16.81 -18.26 1.21
CA GLY A 240 16.41 -17.84 -0.14
C GLY A 240 15.23 -16.90 -0.17
N HIS A 241 14.72 -16.45 0.97
CA HIS A 241 13.71 -15.41 1.02
C HIS A 241 14.27 -14.07 0.53
N GLU A 242 13.43 -13.23 -0.03
CA GLU A 242 13.79 -11.86 -0.40
C GLU A 242 13.64 -10.92 0.79
N ILE A 243 14.64 -10.07 0.99
CA ILE A 243 14.62 -9.01 2.00
C ILE A 243 14.52 -7.67 1.29
N ALA A 244 13.56 -6.87 1.69
CA ALA A 244 13.26 -5.55 1.13
C ALA A 244 13.15 -4.50 2.24
N SER A 245 13.22 -3.22 1.87
CA SER A 245 13.18 -2.11 2.83
C SER A 245 11.75 -1.74 3.24
N HIS A 246 11.53 -1.59 4.55
CA HIS A 246 10.29 -1.05 5.13
C HIS A 246 10.56 0.11 6.10
N SER A 247 11.57 0.93 5.78
CA SER A 247 12.09 2.05 6.58
C SER A 247 12.90 1.65 7.82
N LYS A 248 13.65 2.60 8.35
CA LYS A 248 14.41 2.43 9.58
C LYS A 248 13.55 2.48 10.82
N SER A 249 12.68 3.48 10.90
CA SER A 249 11.98 3.82 12.13
C SER A 249 10.50 3.43 12.15
N HIS A 250 9.92 3.10 11.00
CA HIS A 250 8.48 2.89 10.85
C HIS A 250 7.66 3.96 11.59
N LYS A 251 8.12 5.23 11.49
CA LYS A 251 7.67 6.34 12.34
C LYS A 251 6.19 6.65 12.15
N PHE A 252 5.49 6.77 13.26
CA PHE A 252 4.11 7.24 13.32
C PHE A 252 4.07 8.77 13.53
N PRO A 253 3.06 9.53 13.06
CA PRO A 253 1.84 9.07 12.36
C PRO A 253 2.02 8.94 10.84
N HIS A 254 0.98 8.44 10.15
CA HIS A 254 0.94 8.37 8.67
C HIS A 254 1.34 9.69 8.00
N ALA A 255 0.93 10.82 8.58
CA ALA A 255 1.26 12.16 8.08
C ALA A 255 2.77 12.41 7.95
N TYR A 256 3.60 11.72 8.75
CA TYR A 256 5.05 11.77 8.60
C TYR A 256 5.45 11.34 7.18
N TRP A 257 4.95 10.19 6.72
CA TRP A 257 5.25 9.63 5.40
C TRP A 257 4.63 10.44 4.26
N LEU A 258 3.36 10.81 4.42
CA LEU A 258 2.61 11.58 3.41
C LEU A 258 3.22 12.96 3.12
N ASN A 259 3.90 13.56 4.10
CA ASN A 259 4.51 14.89 4.01
C ASN A 259 6.05 14.86 3.95
N SER A 260 6.65 13.67 3.93
CA SER A 260 8.10 13.52 3.85
C SER A 260 8.64 13.97 2.50
N ASP A 261 9.77 14.67 2.57
CA ASP A 261 10.55 15.06 1.41
C ASP A 261 11.49 13.95 0.92
N TYR A 262 12.19 14.21 -0.15
CA TYR A 262 13.18 13.28 -0.72
C TYR A 262 14.26 12.87 0.30
N LYS A 263 14.76 13.83 1.09
CA LYS A 263 15.81 13.55 2.07
C LYS A 263 15.32 12.61 3.16
N THR A 264 14.14 12.85 3.70
CA THR A 264 13.52 12.01 4.73
C THR A 264 13.30 10.58 4.21
N TYR A 265 12.76 10.43 2.99
CA TYR A 265 12.62 9.11 2.37
C TYR A 265 13.98 8.43 2.15
N SER A 266 15.00 9.17 1.73
CA SER A 266 16.35 8.62 1.58
C SER A 266 16.93 8.15 2.91
N ASP A 267 16.83 8.97 3.95
CA ASP A 267 17.33 8.63 5.29
C ASP A 267 16.63 7.38 5.86
N GLU A 268 15.35 7.21 5.61
CA GLU A 268 14.54 6.09 6.09
C GLU A 268 14.70 4.82 5.23
N ILE A 269 14.52 4.93 3.93
CA ILE A 269 14.42 3.76 3.03
C ILE A 269 15.80 3.30 2.55
N VAL A 270 16.63 4.23 2.05
CA VAL A 270 18.02 3.90 1.68
C VAL A 270 18.84 3.62 2.93
N GLY A 271 18.60 4.37 3.99
CA GLY A 271 19.20 4.10 5.30
C GLY A 271 18.89 2.70 5.81
N MET A 272 17.66 2.20 5.64
CA MET A 272 17.30 0.82 5.98
C MET A 272 18.00 -0.20 5.09
N LYS A 273 18.06 0.05 3.78
CA LYS A 273 18.84 -0.79 2.86
C LYS A 273 20.29 -0.92 3.29
N ASN A 274 20.92 0.17 3.74
CA ASN A 274 22.28 0.15 4.27
C ASN A 274 22.36 -0.67 5.57
N TRP A 275 21.42 -0.50 6.50
CA TRP A 275 21.37 -1.30 7.73
C TRP A 275 21.22 -2.79 7.47
N LEU A 276 20.36 -3.17 6.53
CA LEU A 276 20.21 -4.57 6.13
C LEU A 276 21.51 -5.12 5.53
N SER A 277 22.20 -4.32 4.73
CA SER A 277 23.49 -4.74 4.16
C SER A 277 24.58 -4.87 5.20
N GLU A 278 24.71 -3.91 6.11
CA GLU A 278 25.77 -3.86 7.11
C GLU A 278 25.53 -4.84 8.27
N LYS A 279 24.29 -4.87 8.81
CA LYS A 279 23.99 -5.60 10.04
C LYS A 279 23.51 -7.04 9.80
N ALA A 280 22.86 -7.32 8.66
CA ALA A 280 22.42 -8.66 8.28
C ALA A 280 23.34 -9.32 7.23
N ASP A 281 24.42 -8.64 6.82
CA ASP A 281 25.39 -9.14 5.82
C ASP A 281 24.71 -9.55 4.50
N ILE A 282 23.78 -8.74 4.03
CA ILE A 282 23.06 -8.96 2.78
C ILE A 282 23.64 -8.04 1.72
N PRO A 283 24.10 -8.54 0.55
CA PRO A 283 24.60 -7.66 -0.51
C PRO A 283 23.58 -6.59 -0.87
N ALA A 284 23.95 -5.32 -0.85
CA ALA A 284 23.04 -4.18 -1.11
C ALA A 284 22.32 -4.28 -2.47
N LYS A 285 22.92 -4.96 -3.46
CA LYS A 285 22.33 -5.25 -4.77
C LYS A 285 21.13 -6.20 -4.70
N ASP A 286 21.02 -7.00 -3.63
CA ASP A 286 19.95 -7.99 -3.42
C ASP A 286 18.76 -7.38 -2.65
N ILE A 287 18.96 -6.22 -1.99
CA ILE A 287 17.89 -5.45 -1.36
C ILE A 287 17.30 -4.50 -2.41
N ARG A 288 16.29 -4.98 -3.11
CA ARG A 288 15.83 -4.37 -4.37
C ARG A 288 14.48 -3.70 -4.27
N GLY A 289 13.66 -4.06 -3.31
CA GLY A 289 12.29 -3.60 -3.14
C GLY A 289 12.07 -2.73 -1.94
N MET A 290 10.93 -2.07 -1.94
CA MET A 290 10.45 -1.25 -0.83
C MET A 290 8.94 -1.35 -0.71
N ARG A 291 8.44 -1.18 0.52
CA ARG A 291 7.03 -0.87 0.84
C ARG A 291 6.98 0.28 1.81
N SER A 292 6.09 1.25 1.56
CA SER A 292 5.89 2.39 2.47
C SER A 292 5.20 1.92 3.76
N PRO A 293 5.70 2.35 4.94
CA PRO A 293 4.97 2.17 6.19
C PRO A 293 3.53 2.65 6.07
N PHE A 294 2.59 1.86 6.60
CA PHE A 294 1.15 2.14 6.53
C PHE A 294 0.58 2.27 5.11
N LEU A 295 1.32 1.87 4.07
CA LEU A 295 1.04 2.18 2.67
C LEU A 295 0.93 3.69 2.40
N ALA A 296 1.51 4.52 3.27
CA ALA A 296 1.46 5.98 3.21
C ALA A 296 2.53 6.52 2.26
N MET A 297 2.16 6.64 1.00
CA MET A 297 3.08 7.07 -0.06
C MET A 297 3.36 8.57 -0.02
N GLY A 298 4.60 8.96 -0.32
CA GLY A 298 5.10 10.34 -0.33
C GLY A 298 5.13 10.99 -1.70
N LYS A 299 4.17 10.68 -2.57
CA LYS A 299 4.12 11.25 -3.93
C LYS A 299 5.44 11.09 -4.68
N ASP A 300 5.76 12.07 -5.51
CA ASP A 300 6.98 12.08 -6.33
C ASP A 300 8.29 12.06 -5.52
N ALA A 301 8.29 12.54 -4.27
CA ALA A 301 9.48 12.50 -3.42
C ALA A 301 9.95 11.07 -3.16
N GLN A 302 9.03 10.15 -2.86
CA GLN A 302 9.30 8.73 -2.68
C GLN A 302 9.81 8.09 -3.98
N PHE A 303 9.07 8.23 -5.06
CA PHE A 303 9.38 7.53 -6.31
C PHE A 303 10.65 8.06 -6.99
N LYS A 304 10.92 9.37 -6.87
CA LYS A 304 12.20 9.95 -7.27
C LYS A 304 13.35 9.36 -6.47
N MET A 305 13.22 9.25 -5.14
CA MET A 305 14.23 8.64 -4.28
C MET A 305 14.49 7.18 -4.66
N LEU A 306 13.44 6.39 -4.90
CA LEU A 306 13.56 5.00 -5.33
C LEU A 306 14.31 4.88 -6.65
N LYS A 307 13.96 5.69 -7.64
CA LYS A 307 14.60 5.72 -8.97
C LYS A 307 16.08 6.08 -8.86
N ASP A 308 16.41 7.17 -8.17
CA ASP A 308 17.78 7.67 -8.04
C ASP A 308 18.68 6.66 -7.31
N ASN A 309 18.13 5.92 -6.32
CA ASN A 309 18.87 4.91 -5.53
C ASN A 309 18.72 3.49 -6.08
N ARG A 310 18.26 3.36 -7.34
CA ARG A 310 18.21 2.10 -8.10
C ARG A 310 17.42 0.98 -7.38
N PHE A 311 16.34 1.34 -6.71
CA PHE A 311 15.36 0.34 -6.31
C PHE A 311 14.69 -0.22 -7.56
N TYR A 312 14.38 -1.51 -7.51
CA TYR A 312 13.80 -2.22 -8.64
C TYR A 312 12.28 -2.09 -8.65
N TYR A 313 11.68 -2.10 -7.46
CA TYR A 313 10.23 -1.98 -7.30
C TYR A 313 9.80 -1.29 -6.02
N ASP A 314 8.61 -0.71 -6.08
CA ASP A 314 7.74 -0.35 -4.97
C ASP A 314 6.59 -1.36 -4.87
N SER A 315 6.05 -1.57 -3.66
CA SER A 315 4.84 -2.36 -3.43
C SER A 315 3.98 -1.67 -2.38
N SER A 316 3.51 -0.46 -2.71
CA SER A 316 2.72 0.36 -1.78
C SER A 316 1.36 0.78 -2.35
N MET A 317 1.19 0.76 -3.68
CA MET A 317 -0.06 1.16 -4.31
C MET A 317 -1.16 0.12 -4.11
N VAL A 318 -2.37 0.58 -3.86
CA VAL A 318 -3.55 -0.27 -3.75
C VAL A 318 -4.39 -0.15 -5.00
N THR A 319 -4.81 -1.27 -5.56
CA THR A 319 -5.72 -1.35 -6.72
C THR A 319 -6.93 -2.21 -6.43
N GLY A 320 -7.96 -2.12 -7.26
CA GLY A 320 -9.19 -2.88 -7.13
C GLY A 320 -10.37 -2.05 -6.61
N SER A 321 -11.57 -2.43 -6.98
CA SER A 321 -12.79 -1.71 -6.63
C SER A 321 -13.09 -1.76 -5.12
N LEU A 322 -13.79 -0.77 -4.59
CA LEU A 322 -14.37 -0.81 -3.25
C LEU A 322 -15.74 -1.51 -3.21
N SER A 323 -16.42 -1.57 -4.35
CA SER A 323 -17.84 -1.93 -4.42
C SER A 323 -18.13 -3.20 -5.23
N THR A 324 -17.14 -3.73 -5.97
CA THR A 324 -17.35 -4.91 -6.82
C THR A 324 -16.19 -5.88 -6.80
N THR A 325 -16.50 -7.17 -6.72
CA THR A 325 -15.55 -8.28 -6.84
C THR A 325 -15.31 -8.70 -8.30
N THR A 326 -15.97 -8.06 -9.26
CA THR A 326 -15.94 -8.45 -10.67
C THR A 326 -14.76 -7.86 -11.44
N GLU A 327 -14.03 -6.90 -10.86
CA GLU A 327 -12.86 -6.30 -11.49
C GLU A 327 -11.75 -7.35 -11.70
N ILE A 328 -11.18 -7.34 -12.92
CA ILE A 328 -10.07 -8.23 -13.27
C ILE A 328 -8.79 -7.71 -12.59
N PRO A 329 -8.04 -8.55 -11.87
CA PRO A 329 -6.82 -8.14 -11.19
C PRO A 329 -5.78 -7.50 -12.12
N THR A 330 -5.14 -6.43 -11.65
CA THR A 330 -4.07 -5.73 -12.37
C THR A 330 -2.75 -6.49 -12.20
N TRP A 331 -2.01 -6.68 -13.30
CA TRP A 331 -0.64 -7.17 -13.26
C TRP A 331 0.33 -6.10 -12.74
N PRO A 332 1.46 -6.46 -12.12
CA PRO A 332 2.56 -5.53 -11.88
C PRO A 332 2.94 -4.77 -13.15
N PHE A 333 3.26 -3.49 -12.99
CA PHE A 333 3.50 -2.56 -14.10
C PHE A 333 4.68 -1.64 -13.80
N THR A 334 5.16 -0.93 -14.83
CA THR A 334 6.24 0.05 -14.64
C THR A 334 5.72 1.48 -14.62
N LEU A 335 6.45 2.35 -13.95
CA LEU A 335 6.12 3.76 -13.79
C LEU A 335 6.74 4.62 -14.89
N ASP A 336 6.89 4.07 -16.10
CA ASP A 336 7.38 4.80 -17.28
C ASP A 336 6.45 5.94 -17.69
N TYR A 337 5.18 5.84 -17.34
CA TYR A 337 4.14 6.84 -17.55
C TYR A 337 3.50 7.25 -16.22
N PRO A 338 2.95 8.47 -16.11
CA PRO A 338 2.16 8.87 -14.95
C PRO A 338 1.04 7.88 -14.67
N VAL A 339 0.86 7.53 -13.39
CA VAL A 339 -0.11 6.52 -12.99
C VAL A 339 -1.52 7.10 -13.00
N ASN A 340 -2.44 6.44 -13.71
CA ASN A 340 -3.85 6.77 -13.64
C ASN A 340 -4.42 6.42 -12.26
N LYS A 341 -5.29 7.28 -11.73
CA LYS A 341 -5.98 7.08 -10.43
C LYS A 341 -6.70 5.74 -10.30
N LYS A 342 -7.11 5.13 -11.40
CA LYS A 342 -7.68 3.76 -11.42
C LYS A 342 -6.73 2.71 -10.85
N TYR A 343 -5.41 2.89 -11.03
CA TYR A 343 -4.40 1.93 -10.61
C TYR A 343 -3.64 2.35 -9.35
N CYS A 344 -3.98 3.52 -8.80
CA CYS A 344 -3.46 3.99 -7.52
C CYS A 344 -4.61 4.67 -6.77
N LEU A 345 -5.27 3.91 -5.89
CA LEU A 345 -6.50 4.34 -5.22
C LEU A 345 -6.23 5.14 -3.94
N LEU A 346 -4.97 5.26 -3.54
CA LEU A 346 -4.56 6.05 -2.39
C LEU A 346 -4.42 7.54 -2.79
N LYS A 347 -4.49 8.42 -1.79
CA LYS A 347 -4.55 9.87 -2.02
C LYS A 347 -3.25 10.45 -2.62
N TYR A 348 -2.11 9.84 -2.34
CA TYR A 348 -0.78 10.41 -2.59
C TYR A 348 0.02 9.60 -3.62
N CYS A 349 -0.60 9.34 -4.77
CA CYS A 349 0.06 8.70 -5.90
C CYS A 349 1.11 9.62 -6.55
N PRO A 350 2.14 9.07 -7.23
CA PRO A 350 3.07 9.86 -8.02
C PRO A 350 2.37 10.49 -9.23
N GLU A 351 2.76 11.69 -9.58
CA GLU A 351 2.24 12.44 -10.72
C GLU A 351 3.20 12.42 -11.92
N ASN A 352 4.48 12.09 -11.67
CA ASN A 352 5.53 12.05 -12.68
C ASN A 352 5.85 10.61 -13.15
N SER A 353 6.66 10.52 -14.21
CA SER A 353 7.18 9.26 -14.74
C SER A 353 8.47 8.85 -14.04
N TYR A 354 8.64 7.53 -13.81
CA TYR A 354 9.85 6.92 -13.24
C TYR A 354 10.25 5.69 -14.07
N PRO A 355 10.81 5.88 -15.28
CA PRO A 355 11.03 4.80 -16.24
C PRO A 355 11.82 3.62 -15.67
N GLY A 356 11.29 2.40 -15.82
CA GLY A 356 11.92 1.17 -15.37
C GLY A 356 11.78 0.87 -13.87
N LEU A 357 11.13 1.74 -13.07
CA LEU A 357 10.72 1.41 -11.70
C LEU A 357 9.41 0.63 -11.75
N TRP A 358 9.38 -0.54 -11.12
CA TRP A 358 8.19 -1.38 -11.07
C TRP A 358 7.29 -1.02 -9.90
N GLU A 359 6.00 -1.17 -10.12
CA GLU A 359 4.99 -1.21 -9.06
C GLU A 359 4.39 -2.62 -8.98
N VAL A 360 4.36 -3.17 -7.76
CA VAL A 360 3.71 -4.44 -7.45
C VAL A 360 2.51 -4.16 -6.56
N PRO A 361 1.34 -3.92 -7.16
CA PRO A 361 0.21 -3.37 -6.43
C PRO A 361 -0.40 -4.38 -5.47
N LEU A 362 -0.90 -3.85 -4.33
CA LEU A 362 -1.76 -4.60 -3.43
C LEU A 362 -3.16 -4.62 -4.02
N ILE A 363 -3.57 -5.78 -4.54
CA ILE A 363 -4.90 -5.96 -5.11
C ILE A 363 -5.87 -6.26 -3.98
N ARG A 364 -6.94 -5.47 -3.89
CA ARG A 364 -7.94 -5.62 -2.82
C ARG A 364 -8.53 -7.01 -2.76
N TRP A 365 -8.66 -7.48 -1.55
CA TRP A 365 -9.38 -8.68 -1.18
C TRP A 365 -10.79 -8.34 -0.73
N TYR A 366 -11.67 -9.34 -0.74
CA TYR A 366 -13.06 -9.18 -0.34
C TYR A 366 -13.47 -10.32 0.57
N ASN A 367 -14.21 -10.00 1.62
CA ASN A 367 -14.84 -11.02 2.45
C ASN A 367 -16.16 -11.49 1.82
N ASP A 368 -16.83 -12.48 2.48
CA ASP A 368 -18.12 -13.06 2.08
C ASP A 368 -19.25 -12.03 1.95
N LYS A 369 -19.12 -10.87 2.60
CA LYS A 369 -20.07 -9.75 2.54
C LYS A 369 -19.68 -8.69 1.50
N GLY A 370 -18.64 -8.93 0.71
CA GLY A 370 -18.14 -8.00 -0.30
C GLY A 370 -17.39 -6.79 0.27
N SER A 371 -17.02 -6.79 1.55
CA SER A 371 -16.19 -5.72 2.11
C SER A 371 -14.75 -5.87 1.65
N ALA A 372 -14.18 -4.78 1.12
CA ALA A 372 -12.82 -4.75 0.58
C ALA A 372 -11.78 -4.45 1.67
N CYS A 373 -10.60 -5.05 1.53
CA CYS A 373 -9.41 -4.80 2.36
C CYS A 373 -8.14 -4.89 1.51
N SER A 374 -7.04 -4.28 1.96
CA SER A 374 -5.80 -4.22 1.15
C SER A 374 -4.76 -5.26 1.58
N MET A 375 -4.73 -5.59 2.87
CA MET A 375 -3.88 -6.64 3.44
C MET A 375 -4.77 -7.68 4.13
N ALA A 376 -4.37 -8.95 4.12
CA ALA A 376 -5.21 -10.04 4.61
C ALA A 376 -5.58 -9.90 6.10
N ASP A 377 -4.69 -9.33 6.88
CA ASP A 377 -4.87 -9.08 8.32
C ASP A 377 -5.70 -7.82 8.64
N SER A 378 -5.90 -6.94 7.67
CA SER A 378 -6.87 -5.84 7.79
C SER A 378 -8.29 -6.23 7.42
N CYS A 379 -8.49 -7.46 6.96
CA CYS A 379 -9.79 -7.98 6.56
C CYS A 379 -10.58 -8.51 7.75
N ILE A 380 -11.88 -8.26 7.74
CA ILE A 380 -12.77 -8.84 8.72
C ILE A 380 -13.13 -10.25 8.28
N ILE A 381 -12.61 -11.23 9.00
CA ILE A 381 -12.79 -12.65 8.74
C ILE A 381 -13.42 -13.31 9.98
N PRO A 382 -14.39 -14.23 9.82
CA PRO A 382 -14.87 -15.00 10.95
C PRO A 382 -13.75 -15.77 11.66
N PRO A 383 -13.77 -15.90 13.00
CA PRO A 383 -12.63 -16.37 13.80
C PRO A 383 -12.45 -17.90 13.80
N ASN A 384 -12.89 -18.62 12.77
CA ASN A 384 -12.68 -20.06 12.67
C ASN A 384 -11.77 -20.43 11.50
N SER A 385 -10.96 -21.47 11.67
CA SER A 385 -9.95 -21.90 10.71
C SER A 385 -10.52 -22.21 9.33
N SER A 386 -11.71 -22.81 9.24
CA SER A 386 -12.34 -23.11 7.94
C SER A 386 -12.75 -21.85 7.19
N ALA A 387 -13.27 -20.85 7.89
CA ALA A 387 -13.61 -19.56 7.29
C ALA A 387 -12.36 -18.83 6.77
N VAL A 388 -11.23 -18.89 7.48
CA VAL A 388 -9.97 -18.32 7.02
C VAL A 388 -9.48 -19.02 5.76
N VAL A 389 -9.51 -20.36 5.72
CA VAL A 389 -9.11 -21.13 4.50
C VAL A 389 -10.01 -20.78 3.32
N ASN A 390 -11.33 -20.70 3.52
CA ASN A 390 -12.28 -20.33 2.47
C ASN A 390 -12.04 -18.90 1.98
N PHE A 391 -11.81 -17.95 2.88
CA PHE A 391 -11.47 -16.58 2.54
C PHE A 391 -10.21 -16.48 1.66
N LEU A 392 -9.15 -17.22 2.01
CA LEU A 392 -7.93 -17.30 1.21
C LEU A 392 -8.22 -17.89 -0.19
N LYS A 393 -9.01 -18.98 -0.26
CA LYS A 393 -9.40 -19.64 -1.51
C LYS A 393 -10.26 -18.77 -2.40
N ASP A 394 -11.21 -18.04 -1.85
CA ASP A 394 -12.13 -17.21 -2.63
C ASP A 394 -11.36 -16.05 -3.29
N ASN A 395 -10.46 -15.40 -2.54
CA ASN A 395 -9.60 -14.36 -3.09
C ASN A 395 -8.57 -14.91 -4.08
N PHE A 396 -7.95 -16.05 -3.81
CA PHE A 396 -7.09 -16.76 -4.77
C PHE A 396 -7.82 -17.07 -6.08
N ASN A 397 -9.03 -17.61 -6.00
CA ASN A 397 -9.83 -17.98 -7.18
C ASN A 397 -10.21 -16.78 -8.04
N ARG A 398 -10.28 -15.58 -7.50
CA ARG A 398 -10.50 -14.35 -8.28
C ARG A 398 -9.32 -14.07 -9.24
N HIS A 399 -8.11 -14.46 -8.88
CA HIS A 399 -6.93 -14.38 -9.73
C HIS A 399 -6.83 -15.60 -10.65
N TYR A 400 -6.86 -16.79 -10.06
CA TYR A 400 -6.63 -18.07 -10.72
C TYR A 400 -7.59 -18.36 -11.88
N LYS A 401 -8.88 -18.05 -11.71
CA LYS A 401 -9.95 -18.29 -12.70
C LYS A 401 -10.12 -17.15 -13.71
N ARG A 402 -9.36 -16.06 -13.61
CA ARG A 402 -9.52 -14.89 -14.50
C ARG A 402 -8.28 -14.71 -15.39
N ASN A 403 -7.34 -13.87 -14.97
CA ASN A 403 -6.17 -13.53 -15.76
C ASN A 403 -4.85 -13.98 -15.13
N LYS A 404 -4.90 -14.71 -14.00
CA LYS A 404 -3.73 -15.19 -13.25
C LYS A 404 -2.72 -14.10 -12.86
N ALA A 405 -3.14 -12.81 -12.76
CA ALA A 405 -2.30 -11.80 -12.14
C ALA A 405 -1.84 -12.28 -10.75
N PRO A 406 -0.61 -11.97 -10.31
CA PRO A 406 -0.08 -12.48 -9.06
C PRO A 406 -1.04 -12.29 -7.89
N PHE A 407 -1.29 -13.35 -7.13
CA PHE A 407 -2.09 -13.31 -5.92
C PHE A 407 -1.20 -12.95 -4.73
N GLY A 408 -1.34 -11.73 -4.24
CA GLY A 408 -0.56 -11.23 -3.10
C GLY A 408 -1.22 -11.58 -1.77
N ILE A 409 -0.49 -12.24 -0.88
CA ILE A 409 -0.85 -12.46 0.53
C ILE A 409 0.07 -11.55 1.35
N PHE A 410 -0.44 -10.37 1.69
CA PHE A 410 0.28 -9.33 2.41
C PHE A 410 -0.14 -9.35 3.87
N LEU A 411 0.81 -9.53 4.80
CA LEU A 411 0.56 -9.84 6.20
C LEU A 411 1.54 -9.13 7.15
N HIS A 412 1.10 -8.97 8.40
CA HIS A 412 1.98 -8.73 9.55
C HIS A 412 2.03 -9.99 10.45
N ALA A 413 3.15 -10.21 11.12
CA ALA A 413 3.37 -11.40 11.95
C ALA A 413 2.29 -11.67 13.01
N PRO A 414 1.69 -10.69 13.69
CA PRO A 414 0.66 -10.92 14.69
C PRO A 414 -0.55 -11.71 14.18
N TRP A 415 -0.87 -11.60 12.89
CA TRP A 415 -1.95 -12.38 12.29
C TRP A 415 -1.69 -13.89 12.32
N LEU A 416 -0.41 -14.30 12.23
CA LEU A 416 -0.01 -15.71 12.26
C LEU A 416 -0.30 -16.39 13.58
N LYS A 417 -0.36 -15.64 14.69
CA LYS A 417 -0.66 -16.20 16.02
C LYS A 417 -1.89 -17.10 16.01
N ASN A 418 -2.94 -16.71 15.28
CA ASN A 418 -4.20 -17.44 15.22
C ASN A 418 -4.43 -18.11 13.86
N ASN A 419 -3.70 -17.72 12.83
CA ASN A 419 -3.99 -18.08 11.44
C ASN A 419 -2.85 -18.84 10.73
N LEU A 420 -1.78 -19.21 11.44
CA LEU A 420 -0.67 -19.97 10.84
C LEU A 420 -1.14 -21.33 10.29
N LYS A 421 -1.91 -22.08 11.06
CA LYS A 421 -2.45 -23.38 10.62
C LYS A 421 -3.37 -23.28 9.40
N PRO A 422 -4.41 -22.41 9.36
CA PRO A 422 -5.21 -22.23 8.16
C PRO A 422 -4.40 -21.69 6.96
N LEU A 423 -3.40 -20.83 7.17
CA LEU A 423 -2.51 -20.39 6.09
C LEU A 423 -1.70 -21.56 5.51
N LYS A 424 -1.06 -22.37 6.36
CA LYS A 424 -0.31 -23.58 5.92
C LYS A 424 -1.22 -24.50 5.13
N LYS A 425 -2.41 -24.82 5.65
CA LYS A 425 -3.40 -25.65 4.95
C LYS A 425 -3.75 -25.11 3.57
N PHE A 426 -3.98 -23.80 3.46
CA PHE A 426 -4.25 -23.18 2.16
C PHE A 426 -3.05 -23.33 1.22
N LEU A 427 -1.83 -23.04 1.68
CA LEU A 427 -0.61 -23.11 0.87
C LEU A 427 -0.33 -24.55 0.42
N GLU A 428 -0.51 -25.55 1.31
CA GLU A 428 -0.42 -26.97 0.98
C GLU A 428 -1.39 -27.37 -0.15
N GLU A 429 -2.65 -26.97 -0.04
CA GLU A 429 -3.68 -27.30 -1.02
C GLU A 429 -3.41 -26.66 -2.40
N VAL A 430 -2.93 -25.42 -2.44
CA VAL A 430 -2.65 -24.74 -3.72
C VAL A 430 -1.32 -25.20 -4.33
N ALA A 431 -0.35 -25.60 -3.51
CA ALA A 431 0.94 -26.14 -3.98
C ALA A 431 0.81 -27.50 -4.67
N LEU A 432 -0.29 -28.23 -4.47
CA LEU A 432 -0.58 -29.46 -5.23
C LEU A 432 -0.89 -29.19 -6.71
N LYS A 433 -1.09 -27.93 -7.11
CA LYS A 433 -1.37 -27.57 -8.50
C LYS A 433 -0.05 -27.36 -9.25
N ASN A 434 0.12 -28.03 -10.38
CA ASN A 434 1.34 -27.94 -11.18
C ASN A 434 1.57 -26.58 -11.84
N ASP A 435 0.58 -25.70 -11.83
CA ASP A 435 0.62 -24.35 -12.39
C ASP A 435 0.66 -23.23 -11.32
N VAL A 436 0.78 -23.57 -10.04
CA VAL A 436 0.89 -22.59 -8.94
C VAL A 436 2.33 -22.51 -8.44
N TRP A 437 2.83 -21.28 -8.30
CA TRP A 437 4.19 -21.01 -7.88
C TRP A 437 4.21 -19.96 -6.79
N ILE A 438 4.85 -20.26 -5.66
CA ILE A 438 4.99 -19.37 -4.50
C ILE A 438 6.43 -18.89 -4.46
N VAL A 439 6.64 -17.66 -4.94
CA VAL A 439 7.96 -17.10 -5.21
C VAL A 439 8.08 -15.68 -4.64
N THR A 440 9.29 -15.15 -4.59
CA THR A 440 9.54 -13.78 -4.13
C THR A 440 9.03 -12.76 -5.14
N VAL A 441 8.85 -11.51 -4.70
CA VAL A 441 8.45 -10.40 -5.57
C VAL A 441 9.45 -10.21 -6.71
N SER A 442 10.75 -10.21 -6.42
CA SER A 442 11.78 -10.09 -7.46
C SER A 442 11.73 -11.24 -8.47
N GLN A 443 11.49 -12.47 -8.04
CA GLN A 443 11.35 -13.63 -8.93
C GLN A 443 10.11 -13.50 -9.82
N ALA A 444 9.00 -13.04 -9.28
CA ALA A 444 7.79 -12.78 -10.04
C ALA A 444 8.02 -11.71 -11.13
N LEU A 445 8.64 -10.59 -10.78
CA LEU A 445 8.97 -9.54 -11.73
C LEU A 445 9.91 -10.00 -12.83
N GLN A 446 10.88 -10.87 -12.51
CA GLN A 446 11.79 -11.46 -13.52
C GLN A 446 11.02 -12.33 -14.52
N TRP A 447 10.01 -13.08 -14.07
CA TRP A 447 9.15 -13.84 -14.98
C TRP A 447 8.26 -12.89 -15.81
N ILE A 448 7.68 -11.86 -15.20
CA ILE A 448 6.83 -10.87 -15.89
C ILE A 448 7.61 -10.15 -17.00
N GLN A 449 8.89 -9.82 -16.75
CA GLN A 449 9.76 -9.18 -17.74
C GLN A 449 10.08 -10.09 -18.92
N ASN A 450 10.26 -11.39 -18.68
CA ASN A 450 10.64 -12.37 -19.67
C ASN A 450 9.76 -13.62 -19.53
N PRO A 451 8.48 -13.50 -19.86
CA PRO A 451 7.51 -14.56 -19.60
C PRO A 451 7.82 -15.81 -20.42
N VAL A 452 7.87 -16.94 -19.74
CA VAL A 452 8.02 -18.26 -20.35
C VAL A 452 6.78 -19.09 -20.04
N PRO A 453 6.30 -19.90 -21.00
CA PRO A 453 5.14 -20.75 -20.77
C PRO A 453 5.45 -21.89 -19.79
N LEU A 454 4.40 -22.49 -19.21
CA LEU A 454 4.47 -23.51 -18.15
C LEU A 454 5.33 -24.72 -18.55
N ASP A 455 5.27 -25.17 -19.78
CA ASP A 455 6.07 -26.31 -20.30
C ASP A 455 7.59 -26.02 -20.30
N LYS A 456 7.98 -24.74 -20.23
CA LYS A 456 9.38 -24.29 -20.20
C LYS A 456 9.80 -23.74 -18.84
N ILE A 457 8.88 -23.59 -17.89
CA ILE A 457 9.13 -22.89 -16.63
C ILE A 457 10.13 -23.62 -15.73
N SER A 458 10.21 -24.94 -15.80
CA SER A 458 11.22 -25.75 -15.09
C SER A 458 12.65 -25.38 -15.45
N LYS A 459 12.87 -24.82 -16.66
CA LYS A 459 14.16 -24.33 -17.15
C LYS A 459 14.40 -22.86 -16.82
N PHE A 460 13.42 -22.17 -16.24
CA PHE A 460 13.55 -20.75 -15.89
C PHE A 460 14.57 -20.57 -14.76
N ARG A 461 15.75 -20.06 -15.09
CA ARG A 461 16.92 -20.01 -14.17
C ARG A 461 16.64 -19.30 -12.85
N ASN A 462 15.79 -18.27 -12.89
CA ASN A 462 15.53 -17.42 -11.71
C ASN A 462 14.62 -18.08 -10.66
N TRP A 463 13.98 -19.22 -11.01
CA TRP A 463 13.13 -20.00 -10.08
C TRP A 463 13.76 -21.35 -9.70
N LYS A 464 15.03 -21.57 -10.04
CA LYS A 464 15.77 -22.73 -9.55
C LYS A 464 16.14 -22.54 -8.08
N CYS A 465 16.15 -23.64 -7.33
CA CYS A 465 16.67 -23.63 -5.97
C CYS A 465 18.13 -23.15 -5.98
N LYS A 466 18.50 -22.31 -5.02
CA LYS A 466 19.90 -22.18 -4.68
C LYS A 466 20.29 -23.51 -4.03
N LEU A 467 21.11 -24.30 -4.71
CA LEU A 467 21.75 -25.45 -4.07
C LEU A 467 22.59 -24.87 -2.92
N ASN A 468 22.27 -25.27 -1.68
CA ASN A 468 23.17 -25.04 -0.57
C ASN A 468 24.41 -25.87 -0.84
N ASN A 469 25.48 -25.22 -1.34
CA ASN A 469 26.83 -25.81 -1.34
C ASN A 469 27.40 -25.75 0.06
#